data_c07151fc010e3b1f5e5b26e31de5d580
#
_entry.id   c07151fc010e3b1f5e5b26e31de5d580
#
_cell.length_a   1.000
_cell.length_b   1.000
_cell.length_c   1.000
_cell.angle_alpha   90.00
_cell.angle_beta   90.00
_cell.angle_gamma   90.00
#
_symmetry.space_group_name_H-M   'P 1'
#
loop_
_entity.id
_entity.type
_entity.pdbx_description
1 polymer ?
#
loop_
_entity_poly.entity_id
_entity_poly.type
_entity_poly.pdbx_seq_one_letter_code
_entity_poly.pdbx_strand_id
1 'polypeptide(L)'
;MTVLRLFLVLALLASGADAFGQGKKKGDSSSDTRTVQGVVTSPEDMPVTGAVVQLKNTKTLQIRSFITQQNGSYFFNGLSTDVDYELKAESQGASSPVKTLSSFDSRKQAVLNLKLNKK
;
A
#
# COMPACT_ATOMS: atom_id res chain seq x y z
N MET A 1 -8.15 2.54 54.53
CA MET A 1 -7.85 2.42 54.06
C MET A 1 -7.28 2.33 53.26
N THR A 2 -7.27 2.33 53.37
CA THR A 2 -6.74 2.21 52.68
C THR A 2 -6.36 2.14 51.75
N VAL A 3 -6.48 2.11 51.77
CA VAL A 3 -6.16 1.98 50.94
C VAL A 3 -5.84 2.23 50.12
N LEU A 4 -5.86 2.26 50.15
CA LEU A 4 -5.53 2.40 49.40
C LEU A 4 -4.98 2.56 48.62
N ARG A 5 -4.81 2.52 48.67
CA ARG A 5 -4.20 2.53 47.99
C ARG A 5 -3.68 2.41 47.13
N LEU A 6 -3.72 2.23 47.01
CA LEU A 6 -3.15 1.95 46.26
C LEU A 6 -2.87 2.10 45.26
N PHE A 7 -2.99 2.25 45.23
CA PHE A 7 -2.63 2.19 44.28
C PHE A 7 -2.16 2.48 43.48
N LEU A 8 -2.22 2.55 43.66
CA LEU A 8 -1.72 2.71 42.95
C LEU A 8 -1.18 2.73 42.20
N VAL A 9 -1.16 2.67 42.15
CA VAL A 9 -0.54 2.63 41.42
C VAL A 9 -0.22 2.62 40.54
N LEU A 10 -0.40 2.50 40.55
CA LEU A 10 -0.08 2.33 39.64
C LEU A 10 0.29 2.68 38.76
N ALA A 11 0.20 2.85 38.80
CA ALA A 11 0.53 3.13 37.90
C ALA A 11 1.12 3.14 37.18
N LEU A 12 1.11 2.96 37.27
CA LEU A 12 1.71 2.85 36.54
C LEU A 12 2.07 2.78 35.70
N LEU A 13 2.01 2.66 35.67
CA LEU A 13 2.46 2.50 34.85
C LEU A 13 2.68 2.71 33.99
N ALA A 14 2.51 2.80 34.02
CA ALA A 14 2.80 2.99 33.14
C ALA A 14 3.26 3.11 32.44
N SER A 15 3.25 3.07 32.49
CA SER A 15 3.85 3.14 31.73
C SER A 15 4.22 3.04 30.92
N GLY A 16 4.22 2.89 30.98
CA GLY A 16 4.72 2.71 30.08
C GLY A 16 4.79 2.60 29.24
N ALA A 17 4.58 2.64 29.33
CA ALA A 17 4.78 2.51 28.42
C ALA A 17 5.08 2.57 27.57
N ASP A 18 5.06 2.53 27.61
CA ASP A 18 5.60 2.61 26.72
C ASP A 18 5.83 2.54 25.92
N ALA A 19 5.72 2.49 26.14
CA ALA A 19 6.13 2.41 25.32
C ALA A 19 6.37 2.40 24.57
N PHE A 20 6.39 2.34 24.42
CA PHE A 20 6.77 2.29 23.62
C PHE A 20 7.00 2.50 22.80
N GLY A 21 6.88 2.41 22.75
CA GLY A 21 7.29 2.57 21.87
C GLY A 21 7.42 2.61 21.13
N GLN A 22 7.36 2.52 20.90
CA GLN A 22 7.63 2.55 20.07
C GLN A 22 7.76 2.80 19.14
N GLY A 23 7.59 2.66 18.95
CA GLY A 23 7.77 2.84 18.00
C GLY A 23 8.37 3.24 17.40
N LYS A 24 8.63 3.30 17.46
CA LYS A 24 9.22 3.65 16.94
C LYS A 24 9.77 3.67 16.17
N LYS A 25 9.94 3.50 16.10
CA LYS A 25 10.54 3.62 15.43
C LYS A 25 10.65 3.57 14.45
N LYS A 26 10.52 3.29 14.23
CA LYS A 26 10.35 3.31 13.36
C LYS A 26 10.24 4.05 12.32
N GLY A 27 9.83 4.56 12.16
CA GLY A 27 9.64 5.55 11.15
C GLY A 27 10.76 5.73 10.18
N ASP A 28 11.91 5.55 10.60
CA ASP A 28 13.05 5.72 9.71
C ASP A 28 13.06 4.67 8.60
N SER A 29 12.58 3.47 8.88
CA SER A 29 12.52 2.46 7.83
C SER A 29 11.55 2.87 6.73
N SER A 30 10.55 3.69 7.04
CA SER A 30 9.60 4.11 6.04
C SER A 30 10.21 5.08 5.02
N SER A 31 11.35 5.69 5.32
CA SER A 31 11.99 6.58 4.36
C SER A 31 12.52 5.83 3.14
N ASP A 32 12.69 4.51 3.24
CA ASP A 32 13.20 3.69 2.15
C ASP A 32 12.09 3.03 1.35
N THR A 33 10.85 3.40 1.58
CA THR A 33 9.74 2.79 0.86
C THR A 33 8.91 3.84 0.16
N ARG A 34 8.10 3.37 -0.76
CA ARG A 34 7.19 4.23 -1.51
C ARG A 34 5.87 3.52 -1.71
N THR A 35 4.90 4.30 -2.18
CA THR A 35 3.54 3.83 -2.42
C THR A 35 3.18 4.11 -3.87
N VAL A 36 2.46 3.19 -4.49
CA VAL A 36 1.83 3.44 -5.78
C VAL A 36 0.33 3.32 -5.60
N GLN A 37 -0.40 4.20 -6.26
CA GLN A 37 -1.85 4.20 -6.18
C GLN A 37 -2.41 4.66 -7.52
N GLY A 38 -3.70 4.42 -7.71
CA GLY A 38 -4.34 4.84 -8.93
C GLY A 38 -5.76 4.34 -9.01
N VAL A 39 -6.32 4.45 -10.20
CA VAL A 39 -7.70 4.04 -10.47
C VAL A 39 -7.68 3.14 -11.70
N VAL A 40 -8.45 2.05 -11.64
CA VAL A 40 -8.67 1.20 -12.80
C VAL A 40 -9.97 1.65 -13.47
N THR A 41 -9.88 1.91 -14.77
CA THR A 41 -11.04 2.35 -15.54
C THR A 41 -11.32 1.39 -16.68
N SER A 42 -12.57 1.40 -17.12
CA SER A 42 -13.01 0.67 -18.29
C SER A 42 -12.55 1.39 -19.56
N PRO A 43 -12.74 0.77 -20.75
CA PRO A 43 -12.46 1.49 -22.01
C PRO A 43 -13.23 2.79 -22.14
N GLU A 44 -14.36 2.93 -21.45
CA GLU A 44 -15.17 4.15 -21.46
C GLU A 44 -14.80 5.13 -20.36
N ASP A 45 -13.66 4.89 -19.67
CA ASP A 45 -13.17 5.75 -18.59
C ASP A 45 -14.02 5.74 -17.32
N MET A 46 -14.77 4.66 -17.12
CA MET A 46 -15.57 4.50 -15.90
C MET A 46 -14.79 3.69 -14.87
N PRO A 47 -14.85 4.05 -13.58
CA PRO A 47 -14.16 3.26 -12.56
C PRO A 47 -14.67 1.81 -12.54
N VAL A 48 -13.75 0.87 -12.32
CA VAL A 48 -14.09 -0.54 -12.31
C VAL A 48 -13.89 -1.09 -10.90
N THR A 49 -15.00 -1.56 -10.32
CA THR A 49 -14.98 -2.22 -9.01
C THR A 49 -14.64 -3.69 -9.20
N GLY A 50 -13.82 -4.22 -8.31
CA GLY A 50 -13.53 -5.66 -8.33
C GLY A 50 -12.52 -6.08 -9.36
N ALA A 51 -11.82 -5.14 -9.98
CA ALA A 51 -10.71 -5.49 -10.85
C ALA A 51 -9.53 -5.97 -10.02
N VAL A 52 -8.76 -6.89 -10.58
CA VAL A 52 -7.57 -7.40 -9.92
C VAL A 52 -6.37 -6.62 -10.46
N VAL A 53 -5.68 -5.91 -9.57
CA VAL A 53 -4.44 -5.22 -9.93
C VAL A 53 -3.29 -6.07 -9.44
N GLN A 54 -2.39 -6.41 -10.33
CA GLN A 54 -1.20 -7.20 -9.98
C GLN A 54 0.02 -6.30 -10.02
N LEU A 55 0.85 -6.43 -8.99
CA LEU A 55 2.11 -5.72 -8.88
C LEU A 55 3.22 -6.76 -8.83
N LYS A 56 4.14 -6.70 -9.77
CA LYS A 56 5.23 -7.66 -9.87
C LYS A 56 6.54 -6.97 -9.56
N ASN A 57 7.28 -7.55 -8.62
CA ASN A 57 8.65 -7.15 -8.31
C ASN A 57 9.55 -7.76 -9.37
N THR A 58 10.22 -6.93 -10.16
CA THR A 58 10.98 -7.44 -11.29
C THR A 58 12.28 -8.12 -10.87
N LYS A 59 12.75 -7.89 -9.65
CA LYS A 59 13.95 -8.57 -9.16
C LYS A 59 13.63 -9.95 -8.60
N THR A 60 12.59 -10.04 -7.79
CA THR A 60 12.25 -11.31 -7.10
C THR A 60 11.18 -12.08 -7.83
N LEU A 61 10.48 -11.45 -8.76
CA LEU A 61 9.34 -11.99 -9.51
C LEU A 61 8.13 -12.27 -8.62
N GLN A 62 8.14 -11.74 -7.41
CA GLN A 62 7.02 -11.87 -6.49
C GLN A 62 5.86 -11.00 -6.96
N ILE A 63 4.65 -11.54 -6.87
CA ILE A 63 3.44 -10.84 -7.30
C ILE A 63 2.54 -10.59 -6.10
N ARG A 64 2.04 -9.38 -6.00
CA ARG A 64 1.00 -8.99 -5.04
C ARG A 64 -0.23 -8.56 -5.81
N SER A 65 -1.39 -8.72 -5.21
CA SER A 65 -2.66 -8.38 -5.87
C SER A 65 -3.50 -7.50 -4.98
N PHE A 66 -4.32 -6.67 -5.61
CA PHE A 66 -5.26 -5.79 -4.94
C PHE A 66 -6.57 -5.82 -5.72
N ILE A 67 -7.68 -5.98 -5.01
CA ILE A 67 -9.02 -5.94 -5.63
C ILE A 67 -9.53 -4.51 -5.49
N THR A 68 -9.86 -3.87 -6.62
CA THR A 68 -10.28 -2.47 -6.60
C THR A 68 -11.58 -2.28 -5.83
N GLN A 69 -11.69 -1.12 -5.20
CA GLN A 69 -12.84 -0.74 -4.40
C GLN A 69 -13.89 -0.04 -5.27
N GLN A 70 -14.93 0.48 -4.63
CA GLN A 70 -16.09 0.99 -5.35
C GLN A 70 -15.76 2.06 -6.38
N ASN A 71 -14.77 2.86 -6.11
CA ASN A 71 -14.35 3.93 -7.02
C ASN A 71 -13.23 3.49 -7.96
N GLY A 72 -12.95 2.18 -8.03
CA GLY A 72 -11.90 1.65 -8.89
C GLY A 72 -10.50 1.85 -8.36
N SER A 73 -10.36 2.34 -7.13
CA SER A 73 -9.05 2.69 -6.60
C SER A 73 -8.27 1.47 -6.12
N TYR A 74 -6.97 1.59 -6.19
CA TYR A 74 -6.05 0.59 -5.66
C TYR A 74 -4.84 1.29 -5.07
N PHE A 75 -4.11 0.57 -4.22
CA PHE A 75 -2.81 1.07 -3.76
C PHE A 75 -1.95 -0.10 -3.30
N PHE A 76 -0.64 0.11 -3.35
CA PHE A 76 0.35 -0.78 -2.76
C PHE A 76 1.36 0.10 -2.03
N ASN A 77 1.64 -0.24 -0.78
CA ASN A 77 2.63 0.49 -0.01
C ASN A 77 3.78 -0.43 0.39
N GLY A 78 4.80 0.14 1.02
CA GLY A 78 5.94 -0.64 1.44
C GLY A 78 6.82 -1.11 0.29
N LEU A 79 6.82 -0.39 -0.83
CA LEU A 79 7.59 -0.77 -2.00
C LEU A 79 9.01 -0.24 -1.90
N SER A 80 9.96 -1.04 -2.39
CA SER A 80 11.36 -0.63 -2.41
C SER A 80 11.59 0.49 -3.42
N THR A 81 12.43 1.45 -3.05
CA THR A 81 12.81 2.52 -3.96
C THR A 81 13.87 2.08 -4.97
N ASP A 82 14.44 0.89 -4.78
CA ASP A 82 15.52 0.39 -5.63
C ASP A 82 15.07 -0.65 -6.65
N VAL A 83 13.77 -0.90 -6.72
CA VAL A 83 13.23 -1.98 -7.55
C VAL A 83 12.21 -1.40 -8.52
N ASP A 84 12.27 -1.87 -9.76
CA ASP A 84 11.21 -1.59 -10.73
C ASP A 84 10.06 -2.55 -10.49
N TYR A 85 8.85 -2.03 -10.54
CA TYR A 85 7.64 -2.83 -10.40
C TYR A 85 6.80 -2.69 -11.66
N GLU A 86 6.12 -3.78 -12.03
CA GLU A 86 5.20 -3.78 -13.15
C GLU A 86 3.79 -3.97 -12.63
N LEU A 87 2.87 -3.16 -13.15
CA LEU A 87 1.47 -3.18 -12.72
C LEU A 87 0.58 -3.46 -13.91
N LYS A 88 -0.44 -4.27 -13.66
CA LYS A 88 -1.43 -4.62 -14.67
C LYS A 88 -2.76 -4.88 -13.98
N ALA A 89 -3.85 -4.49 -14.61
CA ALA A 89 -5.19 -4.75 -14.09
C ALA A 89 -5.93 -5.69 -15.02
N GLU A 90 -6.83 -6.50 -14.43
CA GLU A 90 -7.68 -7.42 -15.18
C GLU A 90 -9.07 -7.42 -14.57
N SER A 91 -10.08 -7.52 -15.42
CA SER A 91 -11.45 -7.65 -15.00
C SER A 91 -12.27 -8.26 -16.14
N GLN A 92 -12.93 -9.38 -15.85
CA GLN A 92 -13.89 -9.99 -16.78
C GLN A 92 -13.32 -10.21 -18.18
N GLY A 93 -12.08 -10.69 -18.23
CA GLY A 93 -11.44 -10.99 -19.50
C GLY A 93 -10.76 -9.83 -20.19
N ALA A 94 -10.98 -8.61 -19.70
CA ALA A 94 -10.25 -7.44 -20.19
C ALA A 94 -9.03 -7.21 -19.34
N SER A 95 -8.00 -6.63 -19.93
CA SER A 95 -6.78 -6.32 -19.19
C SER A 95 -6.24 -4.97 -19.61
N SER A 96 -5.38 -4.41 -18.76
CA SER A 96 -4.72 -3.14 -19.04
C SER A 96 -3.33 -3.41 -19.59
N PRO A 97 -2.76 -2.44 -20.31
CA PRO A 97 -1.32 -2.52 -20.59
C PRO A 97 -0.53 -2.51 -19.31
N VAL A 98 0.67 -3.08 -19.36
CA VAL A 98 1.58 -3.06 -18.23
C VAL A 98 2.16 -1.66 -18.08
N LYS A 99 2.13 -1.16 -16.84
CA LYS A 99 2.82 0.09 -16.51
C LYS A 99 3.94 -0.21 -15.54
N THR A 100 5.02 0.51 -15.68
CA THR A 100 6.21 0.30 -14.85
C THR A 100 6.37 1.44 -13.87
N LEU A 101 6.56 1.08 -12.59
CA LEU A 101 7.01 2.01 -11.58
C LEU A 101 8.51 1.88 -11.49
N SER A 102 9.22 2.82 -12.09
CA SER A 102 10.66 2.76 -12.24
C SER A 102 11.36 3.08 -10.92
N SER A 103 12.50 2.46 -10.69
CA SER A 103 13.35 2.82 -9.56
C SER A 103 13.90 4.25 -9.69
N PHE A 104 13.88 4.80 -10.89
CA PHE A 104 14.26 6.19 -11.10
C PHE A 104 13.16 7.18 -10.75
N ASP A 105 11.95 6.70 -10.51
CA ASP A 105 10.85 7.57 -10.09
C ASP A 105 11.01 7.86 -8.61
N SER A 106 11.33 9.11 -8.29
CA SER A 106 11.67 9.50 -6.93
C SER A 106 10.46 9.85 -6.07
N ARG A 107 9.26 9.77 -6.63
CA ARG A 107 8.06 10.12 -5.87
C ARG A 107 7.81 9.11 -4.75
N LYS A 108 7.53 9.61 -3.56
CA LYS A 108 7.14 8.74 -2.45
C LYS A 108 5.76 8.16 -2.67
N GLN A 109 4.91 8.88 -3.37
CA GLN A 109 3.57 8.42 -3.75
C GLN A 109 3.42 8.61 -5.25
N ALA A 110 3.52 7.52 -5.99
CA ALA A 110 3.34 7.54 -7.43
C ALA A 110 1.88 7.26 -7.77
N VAL A 111 1.37 7.94 -8.79
CA VAL A 111 0.02 7.70 -9.27
C VAL A 111 0.10 7.08 -10.65
N LEU A 112 -0.38 5.85 -10.78
CA LEU A 112 -0.44 5.13 -12.05
C LEU A 112 -1.85 4.64 -12.26
N ASN A 113 -2.56 5.23 -13.20
CA ASN A 113 -3.91 4.79 -13.53
C ASN A 113 -3.83 3.72 -14.61
N LEU A 114 -4.72 2.74 -14.50
CA LEU A 114 -4.74 1.59 -15.40
C LEU A 114 -6.07 1.57 -16.12
N LYS A 115 -6.01 1.54 -17.45
CA LYS A 115 -7.23 1.52 -18.26
C LYS A 115 -7.33 0.17 -18.95
N LEU A 116 -8.46 -0.49 -18.76
CA LEU A 116 -8.70 -1.79 -19.37
C LEU A 116 -8.93 -1.64 -20.87
N ASN A 117 -8.38 -2.55 -21.64
CA ASN A 117 -8.65 -2.66 -23.06
C ASN A 117 -9.95 -3.41 -23.25
N LYS A 118 -10.56 -3.22 -24.39
CA LYS A 118 -11.69 -4.06 -24.75
C LYS A 118 -11.22 -5.49 -24.94
N LYS A 119 -12.12 -6.41 -24.65
CA LYS A 119 -11.82 -7.81 -24.87
C LYS A 119 -11.56 -8.12 -26.32
#